data_00fee208ee3e1720ec7044cfbf3a1281
#
_entry.id   00fee208ee3e1720ec7044cfbf3a1281
#
_cell.length_a   1.000
_cell.length_b   1.000
_cell.length_c   1.000
_cell.angle_alpha   90.00
_cell.angle_beta   90.00
_cell.angle_gamma   90.00
#
_symmetry.space_group_name_H-M   'P 1'
#
loop_
_entity.id
_entity.type
_entity.pdbx_description
1 polymer ?
#
loop_
_entity_poly.entity_id
_entity_poly.type
_entity_poly.pdbx_seq_one_letter_code
_entity_poly.pdbx_strand_id
1 'polypeptide(L)'
;MQGLPLNKMKMADVVQQATRENAIERMSATFSAVESSGQLDINELQKIADSIMYDVIDRPENLLQLTDIRLHDTYTFAHSVNVAIISAMIGRLLKLPKEELSLLTLGGLLHDLGKIKVASEILNKNGRLNDEEFSEIKHHPEEGARRIMEMADMLPHPEILARIAEEHHERLDGSGYPHNKKSDEIHSFSKVVAIADVYDALTSERSYKRPYTPSVTRNIMVNLSKGHFDESLIHLFFNNVAVYPVGTILKTIYGFGIVTKCEFGHTETPSICVFADTQGNMKDEPERIDLKDYITNRYKVIK
;
A
#
# COMPACT_ATOMS: atom_id res chain seq x y z
N MET A 1 4.42 -8.20 -35.06
CA MET A 1 4.34 -8.39 -33.59
C MET A 1 3.70 -9.74 -33.21
N GLN A 2 4.12 -10.84 -33.85
CA GLN A 2 3.69 -12.19 -33.50
C GLN A 2 4.85 -12.87 -32.76
N GLY A 3 4.96 -12.76 -31.46
CA GLY A 3 6.05 -13.46 -30.77
C GLY A 3 6.23 -13.18 -29.29
N LEU A 4 5.78 -12.04 -28.75
CA LEU A 4 5.78 -11.80 -27.31
C LEU A 4 4.42 -12.25 -26.75
N PRO A 5 4.36 -13.26 -25.86
CA PRO A 5 3.10 -13.73 -25.27
C PRO A 5 2.61 -12.75 -24.20
N LEU A 6 2.36 -11.50 -24.58
CA LEU A 6 1.88 -10.45 -23.68
C LEU A 6 0.56 -10.83 -23.00
N ASN A 7 -0.28 -11.62 -23.67
CA ASN A 7 -1.56 -12.10 -23.12
C ASN A 7 -1.43 -13.19 -22.03
N LYS A 8 -0.24 -13.75 -21.80
CA LYS A 8 0.01 -14.78 -20.77
C LYS A 8 0.76 -14.23 -19.54
N MET A 9 1.08 -12.94 -19.52
CA MET A 9 1.88 -12.32 -18.45
C MET A 9 1.02 -11.65 -17.37
N LYS A 10 -0.27 -11.94 -17.27
CA LYS A 10 -1.08 -11.47 -16.14
C LYS A 10 -0.68 -12.27 -14.91
N MET A 11 0.24 -11.71 -14.08
CA MET A 11 0.51 -12.28 -12.78
C MET A 11 -0.67 -11.96 -11.86
N ALA A 12 -1.05 -12.95 -11.06
CA ALA A 12 -2.13 -12.78 -10.10
C ALA A 12 -1.71 -11.78 -9.02
N ASP A 13 -2.59 -10.85 -8.67
CA ASP A 13 -2.41 -9.91 -7.57
C ASP A 13 -2.27 -10.64 -6.22
N VAL A 14 -1.69 -9.97 -5.23
CA VAL A 14 -1.50 -10.49 -3.86
C VAL A 14 -2.82 -10.92 -3.22
N VAL A 15 -3.87 -10.18 -3.48
CA VAL A 15 -5.25 -10.52 -3.11
C VAL A 15 -6.07 -10.72 -4.37
N GLN A 16 -6.96 -11.70 -4.38
CA GLN A 16 -7.85 -11.93 -5.50
C GLN A 16 -8.66 -10.68 -5.80
N GLN A 17 -8.85 -10.37 -7.09
CA GLN A 17 -9.67 -9.22 -7.49
C GLN A 17 -11.08 -9.30 -6.88
N ALA A 18 -11.68 -10.49 -6.88
CA ALA A 18 -13.00 -10.71 -6.27
C ALA A 18 -13.01 -10.42 -4.75
N THR A 19 -11.95 -10.80 -4.01
CA THR A 19 -11.82 -10.50 -2.57
C THR A 19 -11.71 -9.00 -2.36
N ARG A 20 -10.91 -8.30 -3.17
CA ARG A 20 -10.73 -6.85 -3.09
C ARG A 20 -12.03 -6.10 -3.41
N GLU A 21 -12.69 -6.41 -4.52
CA GLU A 21 -13.96 -5.79 -4.93
C GLU A 21 -15.05 -6.00 -3.86
N ASN A 22 -15.19 -7.22 -3.38
CA ASN A 22 -16.13 -7.55 -2.30
C ASN A 22 -15.79 -6.80 -1.00
N ALA A 23 -14.51 -6.69 -0.64
CA ALA A 23 -14.07 -5.92 0.53
C ALA A 23 -14.45 -4.44 0.42
N ILE A 24 -14.25 -3.81 -0.75
CA ILE A 24 -14.59 -2.41 -1.00
C ILE A 24 -16.10 -2.19 -0.92
N GLU A 25 -16.90 -3.04 -1.57
CA GLU A 25 -18.37 -2.96 -1.55
C GLU A 25 -18.90 -3.08 -0.11
N ARG A 26 -18.45 -4.09 0.64
CA ARG A 26 -18.88 -4.34 2.01
C ARG A 26 -18.43 -3.23 2.96
N MET A 27 -17.20 -2.72 2.77
CA MET A 27 -16.67 -1.58 3.51
C MET A 27 -17.56 -0.34 3.28
N SER A 28 -17.90 -0.03 2.02
CA SER A 28 -18.79 1.07 1.67
C SER A 28 -20.17 0.92 2.31
N ALA A 29 -20.77 -0.27 2.25
CA ALA A 29 -22.07 -0.54 2.87
C ALA A 29 -22.02 -0.38 4.39
N THR A 30 -20.96 -0.89 5.05
CA THR A 30 -20.78 -0.80 6.50
C THR A 30 -20.65 0.66 6.96
N PHE A 31 -19.87 1.47 6.26
CA PHE A 31 -19.72 2.89 6.61
C PHE A 31 -20.95 3.74 6.29
N SER A 32 -21.67 3.45 5.20
CA SER A 32 -22.94 4.13 4.90
C SER A 32 -24.01 3.80 5.94
N ALA A 33 -23.98 2.60 6.51
CA ALA A 33 -24.86 2.23 7.63
C ALA A 33 -24.54 3.02 8.90
N VAL A 34 -23.29 3.39 9.13
CA VAL A 34 -22.92 4.25 10.29
C VAL A 34 -23.56 5.63 10.19
N GLU A 35 -23.62 6.23 8.99
CA GLU A 35 -24.27 7.54 8.79
C GLU A 35 -25.75 7.50 9.15
N SER A 36 -26.43 6.36 8.93
CA SER A 36 -27.86 6.20 9.15
C SER A 36 -28.22 5.67 10.56
N SER A 37 -27.44 4.75 11.11
CA SER A 37 -27.72 4.05 12.37
C SER A 37 -26.81 4.47 13.53
N GLY A 38 -25.69 5.13 13.25
CA GLY A 38 -24.65 5.44 14.22
C GLY A 38 -23.80 4.22 14.65
N GLN A 39 -24.10 3.02 14.13
CA GLN A 39 -23.45 1.77 14.54
C GLN A 39 -22.61 1.18 13.38
N LEU A 40 -21.40 0.73 13.71
CA LEU A 40 -20.49 0.05 12.80
C LEU A 40 -20.68 -1.47 12.97
N ASP A 41 -20.87 -2.20 11.87
CA ASP A 41 -20.91 -3.67 11.91
C ASP A 41 -19.48 -4.25 12.03
N ILE A 42 -19.06 -4.48 13.27
CA ILE A 42 -17.74 -5.01 13.59
C ILE A 42 -17.56 -6.43 13.06
N ASN A 43 -18.59 -7.26 13.09
CA ASN A 43 -18.52 -8.64 12.57
C ASN A 43 -18.24 -8.63 11.06
N GLU A 44 -18.82 -7.67 10.36
CA GLU A 44 -18.60 -7.51 8.93
C GLU A 44 -17.17 -7.07 8.63
N LEU A 45 -16.65 -6.09 9.37
CA LEU A 45 -15.24 -5.65 9.25
C LEU A 45 -14.26 -6.77 9.55
N GLN A 46 -14.53 -7.58 10.57
CA GLN A 46 -13.69 -8.74 10.90
C GLN A 46 -13.66 -9.76 9.76
N LYS A 47 -14.80 -10.04 9.12
CA LYS A 47 -14.86 -10.95 7.96
C LYS A 47 -14.08 -10.39 6.77
N ILE A 48 -14.13 -9.08 6.54
CA ILE A 48 -13.33 -8.42 5.49
C ILE A 48 -11.84 -8.60 5.81
N ALA A 49 -11.41 -8.28 7.03
CA ALA A 49 -10.02 -8.42 7.46
C ALA A 49 -9.52 -9.87 7.32
N ASP A 50 -10.30 -10.84 7.75
CA ASP A 50 -9.96 -12.27 7.66
C ASP A 50 -9.86 -12.73 6.20
N SER A 51 -10.76 -12.28 5.32
CA SER A 51 -10.71 -12.62 3.89
C SER A 51 -9.43 -12.12 3.22
N ILE A 52 -9.04 -10.86 3.50
CA ILE A 52 -7.78 -10.27 3.04
C ILE A 52 -6.59 -11.07 3.58
N MET A 53 -6.57 -11.30 4.89
CA MET A 53 -5.50 -12.04 5.56
C MET A 53 -5.32 -13.45 4.98
N TYR A 54 -6.40 -14.18 4.74
CA TYR A 54 -6.33 -15.52 4.16
C TYR A 54 -5.72 -15.50 2.77
N ASP A 55 -6.15 -14.59 1.89
CA ASP A 55 -5.55 -14.46 0.55
C ASP A 55 -4.04 -14.17 0.61
N VAL A 56 -3.60 -13.29 1.53
CA VAL A 56 -2.18 -12.96 1.74
C VAL A 56 -1.38 -14.17 2.28
N ILE A 57 -1.98 -15.00 3.14
CA ILE A 57 -1.32 -16.21 3.69
C ILE A 57 -1.20 -17.29 2.61
N ASP A 58 -2.27 -17.53 1.86
CA ASP A 58 -2.37 -18.67 0.93
C ASP A 58 -1.57 -18.45 -0.36
N ARG A 59 -1.16 -17.21 -0.65
CA ARG A 59 -0.49 -16.84 -1.91
C ARG A 59 0.81 -16.06 -1.69
N PRO A 60 1.79 -16.64 -1.00
CA PRO A 60 3.04 -15.95 -0.70
C PRO A 60 3.82 -15.55 -1.95
N GLU A 61 3.67 -16.27 -3.07
CA GLU A 61 4.29 -15.97 -4.34
C GLU A 61 3.78 -14.66 -4.98
N ASN A 62 2.57 -14.24 -4.61
CA ASN A 62 1.96 -13.02 -5.13
C ASN A 62 2.38 -11.76 -4.36
N LEU A 63 3.10 -11.86 -3.24
CA LEU A 63 3.56 -10.71 -2.44
C LEU A 63 4.39 -9.70 -3.27
N LEU A 64 5.03 -10.16 -4.35
CA LEU A 64 5.75 -9.27 -5.29
C LEU A 64 4.82 -8.39 -6.14
N GLN A 65 3.53 -8.72 -6.25
CA GLN A 65 2.63 -8.15 -7.24
C GLN A 65 1.59 -7.18 -6.65
N LEU A 66 2.05 -6.09 -6.10
CA LEU A 66 1.19 -4.95 -5.70
C LEU A 66 0.90 -4.00 -6.87
N THR A 67 0.50 -4.53 -8.03
CA THR A 67 0.45 -3.72 -9.25
C THR A 67 -0.91 -3.16 -9.62
N ASP A 68 -2.00 -3.76 -9.18
CA ASP A 68 -3.35 -3.38 -9.61
C ASP A 68 -4.21 -2.73 -8.50
N ILE A 69 -3.61 -1.85 -7.71
CA ILE A 69 -4.34 -1.01 -6.74
C ILE A 69 -5.21 0.07 -7.46
N ARG A 70 -5.26 0.03 -8.78
CA ARG A 70 -5.93 1.04 -9.61
C ARG A 70 -7.40 0.70 -9.82
N LEU A 71 -8.24 0.91 -8.80
CA LEU A 71 -9.70 0.90 -8.99
C LEU A 71 -10.23 2.32 -8.92
N HIS A 72 -11.00 2.67 -9.95
CA HIS A 72 -11.53 4.01 -10.22
C HIS A 72 -12.69 4.43 -9.31
N ASP A 73 -13.14 3.62 -8.33
CA ASP A 73 -14.38 3.88 -7.61
C ASP A 73 -14.18 4.15 -6.11
N THR A 74 -14.86 5.18 -5.65
CA THR A 74 -15.04 5.61 -4.24
C THR A 74 -13.75 5.58 -3.41
N TYR A 75 -12.95 6.60 -3.61
CA TYR A 75 -11.58 6.79 -3.12
C TYR A 75 -11.33 6.37 -1.66
N THR A 76 -12.24 6.69 -0.74
CA THR A 76 -12.01 6.48 0.71
C THR A 76 -11.99 5.00 1.10
N PHE A 77 -12.94 4.19 0.62
CA PHE A 77 -13.03 2.79 1.01
C PHE A 77 -12.01 1.90 0.30
N ALA A 78 -11.75 2.17 -0.98
CA ALA A 78 -10.69 1.51 -1.72
C ALA A 78 -9.31 1.73 -1.06
N HIS A 79 -9.05 2.95 -0.57
CA HIS A 79 -7.85 3.29 0.17
C HIS A 79 -7.71 2.46 1.46
N SER A 80 -8.73 2.41 2.31
CA SER A 80 -8.68 1.63 3.56
C SER A 80 -8.47 0.13 3.29
N VAL A 81 -9.11 -0.42 2.25
CA VAL A 81 -8.89 -1.82 1.83
C VAL A 81 -7.46 -2.03 1.34
N ASN A 82 -6.92 -1.12 0.54
CA ASN A 82 -5.54 -1.20 0.06
C ASN A 82 -4.53 -1.11 1.22
N VAL A 83 -4.74 -0.18 2.16
CA VAL A 83 -3.90 -0.05 3.36
C VAL A 83 -3.95 -1.34 4.19
N ALA A 84 -5.11 -1.95 4.35
CA ALA A 84 -5.25 -3.25 5.04
C ALA A 84 -4.49 -4.37 4.30
N ILE A 85 -4.58 -4.46 2.98
CA ILE A 85 -3.85 -5.44 2.15
C ILE A 85 -2.34 -5.25 2.32
N ILE A 86 -1.83 -4.02 2.18
CA ILE A 86 -0.41 -3.73 2.31
C ILE A 86 0.08 -4.00 3.73
N SER A 87 -0.71 -3.64 4.76
CA SER A 87 -0.40 -3.93 6.16
C SER A 87 -0.33 -5.44 6.43
N ALA A 88 -1.28 -6.22 5.90
CA ALA A 88 -1.27 -7.68 5.98
C ALA A 88 -0.03 -8.27 5.30
N MET A 89 0.39 -7.75 4.14
CA MET A 89 1.62 -8.17 3.47
C MET A 89 2.85 -7.92 4.32
N ILE A 90 3.00 -6.71 4.88
CA ILE A 90 4.14 -6.38 5.77
C ILE A 90 4.10 -7.28 7.00
N GLY A 91 2.93 -7.48 7.62
CA GLY A 91 2.75 -8.38 8.76
C GLY A 91 3.13 -9.83 8.43
N ARG A 92 2.79 -10.33 7.25
CA ARG A 92 3.21 -11.66 6.75
C ARG A 92 4.73 -11.74 6.59
N LEU A 93 5.39 -10.71 6.06
CA LEU A 93 6.85 -10.63 5.93
C LEU A 93 7.55 -10.58 7.29
N LEU A 94 6.93 -9.95 8.28
CA LEU A 94 7.36 -9.96 9.69
C LEU A 94 7.11 -11.30 10.39
N LYS A 95 6.42 -12.26 9.74
CA LYS A 95 6.03 -13.56 10.27
C LYS A 95 5.14 -13.45 11.52
N LEU A 96 4.25 -12.45 11.55
CA LEU A 96 3.30 -12.31 12.65
C LEU A 96 2.41 -13.56 12.77
N PRO A 97 2.06 -13.97 14.00
CA PRO A 97 1.03 -14.97 14.25
C PRO A 97 -0.29 -14.55 13.61
N LYS A 98 -1.16 -15.52 13.31
CA LYS A 98 -2.42 -15.27 12.58
C LYS A 98 -3.33 -14.27 13.28
N GLU A 99 -3.39 -14.31 14.60
CA GLU A 99 -4.20 -13.43 15.43
C GLU A 99 -3.70 -11.96 15.32
N GLU A 100 -2.39 -11.76 15.40
CA GLU A 100 -1.78 -10.43 15.25
C GLU A 100 -1.90 -9.92 13.80
N LEU A 101 -1.81 -10.83 12.82
CA LEU A 101 -1.99 -10.49 11.41
C LEU A 101 -3.42 -10.04 11.11
N SER A 102 -4.43 -10.75 11.67
CA SER A 102 -5.83 -10.35 11.58
C SER A 102 -6.07 -8.98 12.23
N LEU A 103 -5.52 -8.76 13.43
CA LEU A 103 -5.61 -7.49 14.15
C LEU A 103 -4.96 -6.33 13.37
N LEU A 104 -3.77 -6.54 12.81
CA LEU A 104 -3.10 -5.54 11.99
C LEU A 104 -3.90 -5.21 10.72
N THR A 105 -4.47 -6.24 10.08
CA THR A 105 -5.33 -6.06 8.89
C THR A 105 -6.58 -5.26 9.22
N LEU A 106 -7.24 -5.56 10.34
CA LEU A 106 -8.38 -4.81 10.85
C LEU A 106 -8.00 -3.36 11.20
N GLY A 107 -6.83 -3.16 11.80
CA GLY A 107 -6.28 -1.82 12.06
C GLY A 107 -6.09 -1.00 10.79
N GLY A 108 -5.60 -1.64 9.71
CA GLY A 108 -5.50 -1.00 8.39
C GLY A 108 -6.86 -0.60 7.81
N LEU A 109 -7.92 -1.40 8.00
CA LEU A 109 -9.29 -1.04 7.60
C LEU A 109 -9.83 0.16 8.39
N LEU A 110 -9.50 0.27 9.67
CA LEU A 110 -10.05 1.25 10.61
C LEU A 110 -9.20 2.51 10.80
N HIS A 111 -7.98 2.57 10.23
CA HIS A 111 -7.03 3.67 10.51
C HIS A 111 -7.64 5.06 10.28
N ASP A 112 -8.48 5.18 9.27
CA ASP A 112 -9.12 6.40 8.81
C ASP A 112 -10.58 6.57 9.30
N LEU A 113 -11.04 5.77 10.25
CA LEU A 113 -12.43 5.79 10.75
C LEU A 113 -12.89 7.20 11.16
N GLY A 114 -12.01 7.99 11.73
CA GLY A 114 -12.34 9.35 12.18
C GLY A 114 -12.69 10.33 11.06
N LYS A 115 -12.35 10.03 9.80
CA LYS A 115 -12.71 10.87 8.64
C LYS A 115 -14.22 11.01 8.43
N ILE A 116 -15.03 10.14 9.03
CA ILE A 116 -16.50 10.28 9.06
C ILE A 116 -16.95 11.65 9.64
N LYS A 117 -16.14 12.26 10.50
CA LYS A 117 -16.44 13.56 11.11
C LYS A 117 -15.96 14.76 10.31
N VAL A 118 -15.10 14.56 9.34
CA VAL A 118 -14.59 15.64 8.49
C VAL A 118 -15.66 16.00 7.46
N ALA A 119 -15.90 17.28 7.27
CA ALA A 119 -16.88 17.76 6.29
C ALA A 119 -16.57 17.23 4.89
N SER A 120 -17.61 16.76 4.18
CA SER A 120 -17.47 16.14 2.85
C SER A 120 -16.86 17.11 1.82
N GLU A 121 -17.12 18.40 1.97
CA GLU A 121 -16.56 19.48 1.13
C GLU A 121 -15.04 19.56 1.26
N ILE A 122 -14.49 19.27 2.44
CA ILE A 122 -13.05 19.23 2.70
C ILE A 122 -12.45 17.95 2.16
N LEU A 123 -13.06 16.79 2.44
CA LEU A 123 -12.58 15.48 1.99
C LEU A 123 -12.54 15.36 0.46
N ASN A 124 -13.56 15.93 -0.22
CA ASN A 124 -13.73 15.83 -1.67
C ASN A 124 -13.23 17.08 -2.42
N LYS A 125 -12.49 17.98 -1.76
CA LYS A 125 -12.00 19.19 -2.36
C LYS A 125 -11.04 18.91 -3.52
N ASN A 126 -11.37 19.42 -4.71
CA ASN A 126 -10.47 19.38 -5.84
C ASN A 126 -9.39 20.47 -5.68
N GLY A 127 -8.18 20.05 -5.26
CA GLY A 127 -7.05 20.97 -5.11
C GLY A 127 -6.38 20.89 -3.75
N ARG A 128 -5.55 21.89 -3.45
CA ARG A 128 -4.84 21.96 -2.16
C ARG A 128 -5.79 22.47 -1.08
N LEU A 129 -5.69 21.85 0.09
CA LEU A 129 -6.34 22.34 1.31
C LEU A 129 -5.62 23.61 1.79
N ASN A 130 -6.38 24.55 2.35
CA ASN A 130 -5.80 25.64 3.12
C ASN A 130 -5.41 25.17 4.52
N ASP A 131 -4.77 26.02 5.33
CA ASP A 131 -4.26 25.66 6.64
C ASP A 131 -5.37 25.28 7.63
N GLU A 132 -6.54 25.94 7.53
CA GLU A 132 -7.72 25.67 8.38
C GLU A 132 -8.33 24.31 8.05
N GLU A 133 -8.57 24.03 6.77
CA GLU A 133 -9.08 22.75 6.27
C GLU A 133 -8.11 21.59 6.61
N PHE A 134 -6.81 21.84 6.47
CA PHE A 134 -5.80 20.86 6.84
C PHE A 134 -5.76 20.62 8.35
N SER A 135 -5.94 21.68 9.15
CA SER A 135 -6.04 21.56 10.61
C SER A 135 -7.26 20.71 11.01
N GLU A 136 -8.40 20.87 10.34
CA GLU A 136 -9.59 20.05 10.60
C GLU A 136 -9.33 18.57 10.29
N ILE A 137 -8.72 18.26 9.16
CA ILE A 137 -8.38 16.87 8.83
C ILE A 137 -7.43 16.25 9.87
N LYS A 138 -6.51 17.00 10.43
CA LYS A 138 -5.56 16.49 11.45
C LYS A 138 -6.21 15.96 12.72
N HIS A 139 -7.49 16.21 12.95
CA HIS A 139 -8.22 15.67 14.10
C HIS A 139 -8.77 14.26 13.87
N HIS A 140 -8.78 13.74 12.60
CA HIS A 140 -9.34 12.40 12.35
C HIS A 140 -8.62 11.27 13.10
N PRO A 141 -7.30 11.30 13.40
CA PRO A 141 -6.66 10.24 14.16
C PRO A 141 -7.22 10.12 15.58
N GLU A 142 -7.35 11.24 16.29
CA GLU A 142 -7.93 11.29 17.63
C GLU A 142 -9.41 10.88 17.63
N GLU A 143 -10.17 11.37 16.65
CA GLU A 143 -11.58 11.01 16.50
C GLU A 143 -11.76 9.53 16.17
N GLY A 144 -10.88 8.95 15.34
CA GLY A 144 -10.85 7.53 15.03
C GLY A 144 -10.58 6.68 16.27
N ALA A 145 -9.56 7.03 17.04
CA ALA A 145 -9.22 6.37 18.29
C ALA A 145 -10.37 6.43 19.30
N ARG A 146 -10.99 7.60 19.48
CA ARG A 146 -12.13 7.80 20.36
C ARG A 146 -13.30 6.88 19.96
N ARG A 147 -13.64 6.81 18.68
CA ARG A 147 -14.72 5.94 18.18
C ARG A 147 -14.44 4.47 18.37
N ILE A 148 -13.20 4.04 18.15
CA ILE A 148 -12.79 2.65 18.41
C ILE A 148 -12.98 2.32 19.88
N MET A 149 -12.59 3.20 20.79
CA MET A 149 -12.77 2.99 22.23
C MET A 149 -14.24 3.01 22.68
N GLU A 150 -15.12 3.75 22.00
CA GLU A 150 -16.58 3.69 22.23
C GLU A 150 -17.18 2.32 21.88
N MET A 151 -16.51 1.56 21.01
CA MET A 151 -16.91 0.20 20.59
C MET A 151 -16.04 -0.89 21.21
N ALA A 152 -15.30 -0.59 22.29
CA ALA A 152 -14.31 -1.48 22.88
C ALA A 152 -14.85 -2.89 23.20
N ASP A 153 -16.07 -3.00 23.71
CA ASP A 153 -16.70 -4.28 24.06
C ASP A 153 -16.95 -5.21 22.86
N MET A 154 -16.91 -4.66 21.64
CA MET A 154 -17.19 -5.39 20.40
C MET A 154 -15.92 -5.69 19.58
N LEU A 155 -14.78 -5.06 19.90
CA LEU A 155 -13.55 -5.15 19.12
C LEU A 155 -12.48 -6.01 19.81
N PRO A 156 -11.70 -6.80 19.05
CA PRO A 156 -10.51 -7.43 19.58
C PRO A 156 -9.43 -6.36 19.84
N HIS A 157 -8.82 -6.38 21.02
CA HIS A 157 -7.71 -5.46 21.37
C HIS A 157 -7.97 -4.00 20.98
N PRO A 158 -9.07 -3.39 21.47
CA PRO A 158 -9.48 -2.04 21.04
C PRO A 158 -8.41 -0.99 21.32
N GLU A 159 -7.59 -1.16 22.37
CA GLU A 159 -6.47 -0.30 22.70
C GLU A 159 -5.39 -0.28 21.61
N ILE A 160 -5.13 -1.40 20.94
CA ILE A 160 -4.17 -1.47 19.84
C ILE A 160 -4.77 -0.85 18.57
N LEU A 161 -6.03 -1.15 18.26
CA LEU A 161 -6.72 -0.56 17.12
C LEU A 161 -6.85 0.96 17.25
N ALA A 162 -7.16 1.46 18.45
CA ALA A 162 -7.20 2.89 18.74
C ALA A 162 -5.83 3.55 18.53
N ARG A 163 -4.75 2.91 19.01
CA ARG A 163 -3.38 3.41 18.77
C ARG A 163 -3.04 3.45 17.29
N ILE A 164 -3.43 2.45 16.50
CA ILE A 164 -3.20 2.47 15.05
C ILE A 164 -3.90 3.68 14.42
N ALA A 165 -5.18 3.91 14.74
CA ALA A 165 -5.93 5.04 14.22
C ALA A 165 -5.34 6.40 14.67
N GLU A 166 -4.88 6.51 15.91
CA GLU A 166 -4.31 7.73 16.46
C GLU A 166 -2.90 8.04 15.93
N GLU A 167 -2.08 7.01 15.71
CA GLU A 167 -0.64 7.15 15.50
C GLU A 167 -0.18 7.01 14.05
N HIS A 168 -1.04 6.62 13.09
CA HIS A 168 -0.59 6.33 11.72
C HIS A 168 -0.02 7.53 10.96
N HIS A 169 -0.24 8.75 11.44
CA HIS A 169 0.37 9.98 10.95
C HIS A 169 1.52 10.50 11.82
N GLU A 170 1.87 9.79 12.90
CA GLU A 170 3.07 10.10 13.66
C GLU A 170 4.33 9.74 12.86
N ARG A 171 5.44 10.41 13.18
CA ARG A 171 6.73 10.22 12.54
C ARG A 171 7.79 9.95 13.59
N LEU A 172 8.74 9.08 13.27
CA LEU A 172 9.75 8.64 14.24
C LEU A 172 10.59 9.78 14.82
N ASP A 173 10.74 10.89 14.09
CA ASP A 173 11.45 12.10 14.52
C ASP A 173 10.60 13.07 15.37
N GLY A 174 9.31 12.76 15.59
CA GLY A 174 8.37 13.61 16.31
C GLY A 174 7.80 14.77 15.48
N SER A 175 7.99 14.78 14.16
CA SER A 175 7.39 15.80 13.27
C SER A 175 5.98 15.45 12.78
N GLY A 176 5.43 14.32 13.25
CA GLY A 176 4.09 13.85 12.91
C GLY A 176 2.98 14.53 13.70
N TYR A 177 1.79 13.99 13.64
CA TYR A 177 0.62 14.44 14.40
C TYR A 177 -0.26 13.24 14.78
N PRO A 178 -1.15 13.34 15.77
CA PRO A 178 -1.55 14.54 16.51
C PRO A 178 -0.64 14.91 17.69
N HIS A 179 0.13 13.95 18.26
CA HIS A 179 0.82 14.12 19.54
C HIS A 179 2.32 14.35 19.42
N ASN A 180 2.90 14.35 18.21
CA ASN A 180 4.33 14.47 17.96
C ASN A 180 5.15 13.38 18.67
N LYS A 181 4.61 12.15 18.71
CA LYS A 181 5.25 10.97 19.30
C LYS A 181 6.55 10.63 18.57
N LYS A 182 7.54 10.13 19.31
CA LYS A 182 8.81 9.65 18.75
C LYS A 182 8.81 8.13 18.64
N SER A 183 9.86 7.60 17.99
CA SER A 183 10.00 6.20 17.65
C SER A 183 9.50 5.21 18.70
N ASP A 184 9.96 5.34 19.96
CA ASP A 184 9.66 4.37 21.02
C ASP A 184 8.24 4.48 21.57
N GLU A 185 7.57 5.61 21.31
CA GLU A 185 6.21 5.88 21.77
C GLU A 185 5.16 5.37 20.78
N ILE A 186 5.55 5.18 19.51
CA ILE A 186 4.66 4.75 18.42
C ILE A 186 4.58 3.21 18.39
N HIS A 187 3.36 2.68 18.41
CA HIS A 187 3.13 1.23 18.36
C HIS A 187 3.68 0.61 17.06
N SER A 188 4.21 -0.61 17.12
CA SER A 188 4.78 -1.30 15.96
C SER A 188 3.80 -1.44 14.78
N PHE A 189 2.53 -1.73 15.07
CA PHE A 189 1.49 -1.83 14.05
C PHE A 189 1.15 -0.48 13.41
N SER A 190 1.18 0.61 14.21
CA SER A 190 1.01 1.97 13.68
C SER A 190 2.11 2.34 12.69
N LYS A 191 3.36 1.92 12.95
CA LYS A 191 4.50 2.11 12.00
C LYS A 191 4.28 1.34 10.70
N VAL A 192 3.71 0.13 10.76
CA VAL A 192 3.38 -0.66 9.57
C VAL A 192 2.29 0.02 8.76
N VAL A 193 1.19 0.45 9.42
CA VAL A 193 0.06 1.11 8.76
C VAL A 193 0.49 2.45 8.15
N ALA A 194 1.36 3.22 8.80
CA ALA A 194 1.91 4.47 8.26
C ALA A 194 2.67 4.25 6.93
N ILE A 195 3.43 3.15 6.81
CA ILE A 195 4.12 2.78 5.55
C ILE A 195 3.09 2.41 4.48
N ALA A 196 2.08 1.62 4.85
CA ALA A 196 1.03 1.17 3.94
C ALA A 196 0.20 2.35 3.40
N ASP A 197 -0.19 3.28 4.28
CA ASP A 197 -0.94 4.49 3.94
C ASP A 197 -0.17 5.37 2.95
N VAL A 198 1.09 5.69 3.25
CA VAL A 198 1.90 6.53 2.36
C VAL A 198 2.18 5.84 1.03
N TYR A 199 2.41 4.53 1.01
CA TYR A 199 2.60 3.78 -0.24
C TYR A 199 1.35 3.84 -1.12
N ASP A 200 0.16 3.55 -0.57
CA ASP A 200 -1.10 3.66 -1.31
C ASP A 200 -1.33 5.10 -1.77
N ALA A 201 -1.13 6.09 -0.89
CA ALA A 201 -1.29 7.50 -1.23
C ALA A 201 -0.39 7.98 -2.39
N LEU A 202 0.78 7.37 -2.56
CA LEU A 202 1.71 7.69 -3.65
C LEU A 202 1.41 6.93 -4.94
N THR A 203 0.89 5.69 -4.86
CA THR A 203 0.68 4.79 -6.00
C THR A 203 -0.75 4.77 -6.53
N SER A 204 -1.73 5.24 -5.76
CA SER A 204 -3.13 5.34 -6.17
C SER A 204 -3.42 6.60 -6.98
N GLU A 205 -4.37 6.50 -7.91
CA GLU A 205 -4.87 7.64 -8.69
C GLU A 205 -5.72 8.54 -7.79
N ARG A 206 -5.48 9.84 -7.85
CA ARG A 206 -6.25 10.86 -7.12
C ARG A 206 -6.73 11.92 -8.10
N SER A 207 -7.88 12.53 -7.84
CA SER A 207 -8.50 13.54 -8.71
C SER A 207 -7.56 14.69 -9.13
N TYR A 208 -6.53 14.96 -8.34
CA TYR A 208 -5.58 16.07 -8.54
C TYR A 208 -4.13 15.61 -8.83
N LYS A 209 -3.84 14.28 -8.87
CA LYS A 209 -2.47 13.79 -9.01
C LYS A 209 -2.42 12.44 -9.74
N ARG A 210 -1.54 12.34 -10.73
CA ARG A 210 -1.22 11.04 -11.33
C ARG A 210 -0.42 10.17 -10.34
N PRO A 211 -0.67 8.85 -10.32
CA PRO A 211 0.06 7.93 -9.47
C PRO A 211 1.55 7.92 -9.83
N TYR A 212 2.40 7.84 -8.82
CA TYR A 212 3.81 7.54 -9.04
C TYR A 212 3.99 6.06 -9.37
N THR A 213 5.00 5.76 -10.18
CA THR A 213 5.42 4.37 -10.38
C THR A 213 6.01 3.79 -9.09
N PRO A 214 5.99 2.45 -8.89
CA PRO A 214 6.59 1.83 -7.70
C PRO A 214 8.07 2.22 -7.50
N SER A 215 8.84 2.39 -8.59
CA SER A 215 10.24 2.80 -8.51
C SER A 215 10.43 4.24 -8.01
N VAL A 216 9.55 5.16 -8.40
CA VAL A 216 9.56 6.55 -7.90
C VAL A 216 9.11 6.58 -6.45
N THR A 217 8.05 5.83 -6.12
CA THR A 217 7.52 5.71 -4.75
C THR A 217 8.58 5.17 -3.81
N ARG A 218 9.31 4.11 -4.19
CA ARG A 218 10.44 3.60 -3.41
C ARG A 218 11.47 4.68 -3.12
N ASN A 219 11.91 5.43 -4.14
CA ASN A 219 12.91 6.49 -3.94
C ASN A 219 12.42 7.58 -2.98
N ILE A 220 11.13 7.95 -3.07
CA ILE A 220 10.52 8.92 -2.15
C ILE A 220 10.52 8.34 -0.72
N MET A 221 10.01 7.13 -0.52
CA MET A 221 9.85 6.54 0.81
C MET A 221 11.21 6.22 1.47
N VAL A 222 12.21 5.74 0.71
CA VAL A 222 13.56 5.52 1.23
C VAL A 222 14.22 6.85 1.64
N ASN A 223 13.98 7.94 0.93
CA ASN A 223 14.50 9.25 1.35
C ASN A 223 13.77 9.79 2.60
N LEU A 224 12.48 9.53 2.72
CA LEU A 224 11.68 9.91 3.90
C LEU A 224 11.96 9.02 5.12
N SER A 225 12.50 7.80 4.95
CA SER A 225 12.77 6.90 6.08
C SER A 225 13.70 7.51 7.12
N LYS A 226 14.58 8.43 6.71
CA LYS A 226 15.45 9.19 7.62
C LYS A 226 14.67 10.16 8.52
N GLY A 227 13.87 9.63 9.43
CA GLY A 227 13.08 10.39 10.40
C GLY A 227 11.58 10.07 10.39
N HIS A 228 10.99 9.71 9.25
CA HIS A 228 9.55 9.44 9.21
C HIS A 228 9.21 7.98 9.48
N PHE A 229 9.95 7.04 8.89
CA PHE A 229 9.63 5.61 8.93
C PHE A 229 10.76 4.79 9.54
N ASP A 230 10.42 3.59 10.01
CA ASP A 230 11.41 2.58 10.37
C ASP A 230 12.14 2.09 9.11
N GLU A 231 13.45 2.32 9.04
CA GLU A 231 14.28 1.95 7.90
C GLU A 231 14.25 0.44 7.64
N SER A 232 14.19 -0.37 8.70
CA SER A 232 14.14 -1.83 8.57
C SER A 232 12.84 -2.31 7.94
N LEU A 233 11.71 -1.70 8.29
CA LEU A 233 10.41 -1.97 7.67
C LEU A 233 10.37 -1.51 6.20
N ILE A 234 10.92 -0.34 5.88
CA ILE A 234 11.04 0.13 4.49
C ILE A 234 11.89 -0.83 3.65
N HIS A 235 13.03 -1.27 4.16
CA HIS A 235 13.87 -2.25 3.49
C HIS A 235 13.16 -3.60 3.34
N LEU A 236 12.52 -4.09 4.39
CA LEU A 236 11.73 -5.34 4.34
C LEU A 236 10.66 -5.24 3.24
N PHE A 237 9.91 -4.16 3.20
CA PHE A 237 8.83 -3.95 2.24
C PHE A 237 9.38 -3.94 0.79
N PHE A 238 10.32 -3.06 0.46
CA PHE A 238 10.82 -2.93 -0.91
C PHE A 238 11.73 -4.07 -1.38
N ASN A 239 12.29 -4.88 -0.49
CA ASN A 239 12.96 -6.12 -0.87
C ASN A 239 11.97 -7.22 -1.29
N ASN A 240 10.69 -7.07 -0.96
CA ASN A 240 9.66 -8.08 -1.19
C ASN A 240 8.50 -7.60 -2.08
N VAL A 241 8.47 -6.33 -2.48
CA VAL A 241 7.48 -5.75 -3.39
C VAL A 241 8.18 -5.31 -4.68
N ALA A 242 7.63 -5.70 -5.82
CA ALA A 242 8.26 -5.41 -7.13
C ALA A 242 8.38 -3.90 -7.38
N VAL A 243 9.61 -3.41 -7.45
CA VAL A 243 9.92 -2.03 -7.86
C VAL A 243 9.68 -1.85 -9.35
N TYR A 244 9.89 -2.91 -10.12
CA TYR A 244 9.58 -3.00 -11.54
C TYR A 244 8.70 -4.23 -11.79
N PRO A 245 7.37 -4.07 -11.74
CA PRO A 245 6.45 -5.17 -11.95
C PRO A 245 6.58 -5.81 -13.33
N VAL A 246 6.20 -7.08 -13.45
CA VAL A 246 6.14 -7.80 -14.73
C VAL A 246 5.25 -7.04 -15.71
N GLY A 247 5.71 -6.89 -16.95
CA GLY A 247 5.06 -6.07 -17.97
C GLY A 247 5.54 -4.61 -18.04
N THR A 248 6.33 -4.14 -17.06
CA THR A 248 6.93 -2.80 -17.11
C THR A 248 7.94 -2.71 -18.25
N ILE A 249 7.88 -1.64 -19.05
CA ILE A 249 8.86 -1.36 -20.08
C ILE A 249 9.97 -0.49 -19.46
N LEU A 250 11.21 -0.96 -19.56
CA LEU A 250 12.40 -0.27 -19.05
C LEU A 250 13.31 0.12 -20.21
N LYS A 251 13.87 1.33 -20.15
CA LYS A 251 15.01 1.73 -20.97
C LYS A 251 16.28 1.43 -20.18
N THR A 252 17.12 0.57 -20.70
CA THR A 252 18.37 0.12 -20.09
C THR A 252 19.55 0.43 -21.00
N ILE A 253 20.78 0.16 -20.53
CA ILE A 253 21.99 0.22 -21.38
C ILE A 253 21.97 -0.82 -22.51
N TYR A 254 21.13 -1.87 -22.40
CA TYR A 254 20.96 -2.91 -23.43
C TYR A 254 19.90 -2.55 -24.46
N GLY A 255 19.12 -1.48 -24.23
CA GLY A 255 18.02 -1.07 -25.03
C GLY A 255 16.68 -1.07 -24.27
N PHE A 256 15.58 -1.15 -24.99
CA PHE A 256 14.23 -1.23 -24.42
C PHE A 256 13.86 -2.69 -24.16
N GLY A 257 13.52 -3.00 -22.91
CA GLY A 257 13.13 -4.34 -22.48
C GLY A 257 11.85 -4.31 -21.67
N ILE A 258 11.09 -5.41 -21.74
CA ILE A 258 9.94 -5.65 -20.90
C ILE A 258 10.34 -6.55 -19.73
N VAL A 259 9.92 -6.21 -18.51
CA VAL A 259 10.11 -7.04 -17.32
C VAL A 259 9.34 -8.34 -17.48
N THR A 260 10.02 -9.48 -17.39
CA THR A 260 9.44 -10.82 -17.52
C THR A 260 9.38 -11.59 -16.21
N LYS A 261 10.21 -11.23 -15.22
CA LYS A 261 10.26 -11.89 -13.90
C LYS A 261 10.83 -10.92 -12.85
N CYS A 262 10.25 -10.95 -11.66
CA CYS A 262 10.82 -10.38 -10.43
C CYS A 262 11.05 -11.48 -9.42
N GLU A 263 12.05 -11.32 -8.55
CA GLU A 263 12.38 -12.27 -7.48
C GLU A 263 12.47 -11.54 -6.14
N PHE A 264 12.15 -12.25 -5.06
CA PHE A 264 12.33 -11.75 -3.68
C PHE A 264 13.80 -11.38 -3.43
N GLY A 265 14.04 -10.26 -2.79
CA GLY A 265 15.37 -9.72 -2.56
C GLY A 265 16.04 -9.10 -3.79
N HIS A 266 15.44 -9.23 -4.98
CA HIS A 266 15.95 -8.72 -6.27
C HIS A 266 14.89 -7.86 -7.01
N THR A 267 14.05 -7.17 -6.26
CA THR A 267 12.92 -6.39 -6.77
C THR A 267 13.34 -5.20 -7.67
N GLU A 268 14.59 -4.73 -7.52
CA GLU A 268 15.19 -3.65 -8.31
C GLU A 268 15.95 -4.16 -9.54
N THR A 269 16.24 -5.46 -9.61
CA THR A 269 17.03 -6.09 -10.66
C THR A 269 16.26 -7.24 -11.31
N PRO A 270 15.15 -6.94 -12.01
CA PRO A 270 14.31 -7.96 -12.61
C PRO A 270 14.98 -8.61 -13.81
N SER A 271 14.45 -9.77 -14.24
CA SER A 271 14.75 -10.31 -15.57
C SER A 271 13.93 -9.56 -16.61
N ILE A 272 14.56 -9.19 -17.72
CA ILE A 272 13.95 -8.45 -18.84
C ILE A 272 14.10 -9.20 -20.15
N CYS A 273 13.17 -8.95 -21.08
CA CYS A 273 13.29 -9.34 -22.49
C CYS A 273 13.53 -8.06 -23.31
N VAL A 274 14.74 -7.87 -23.81
CA VAL A 274 15.15 -6.69 -24.60
C VAL A 274 14.67 -6.89 -26.04
N PHE A 275 13.73 -6.06 -26.48
CA PHE A 275 13.07 -6.15 -27.79
C PHE A 275 13.48 -5.04 -28.77
N ALA A 276 14.15 -3.98 -28.30
CA ALA A 276 14.68 -2.92 -29.14
C ALA A 276 16.04 -2.44 -28.63
N ASP A 277 16.87 -1.88 -29.52
CA ASP A 277 18.16 -1.28 -29.16
C ASP A 277 17.99 0.05 -28.40
N THR A 278 19.10 0.71 -28.05
CA THR A 278 19.10 1.98 -27.31
C THR A 278 18.52 3.15 -28.11
N GLN A 279 18.48 3.05 -29.43
CA GLN A 279 17.87 4.01 -30.35
C GLN A 279 16.37 3.73 -30.59
N GLY A 280 15.85 2.57 -30.17
CA GLY A 280 14.47 2.15 -30.34
C GLY A 280 14.19 1.31 -31.59
N ASN A 281 15.24 0.89 -32.34
CA ASN A 281 15.06 -0.03 -33.44
C ASN A 281 14.76 -1.43 -32.90
N MET A 282 13.74 -2.08 -33.47
CA MET A 282 13.34 -3.42 -33.06
C MET A 282 14.43 -4.44 -33.37
N LYS A 283 14.67 -5.36 -32.45
CA LYS A 283 15.57 -6.51 -32.65
C LYS A 283 14.78 -7.63 -33.37
N ASP A 284 15.43 -8.30 -34.31
CA ASP A 284 14.86 -9.48 -34.97
C ASP A 284 14.63 -10.62 -33.98
N GLU A 285 15.58 -10.80 -33.05
CA GLU A 285 15.49 -11.77 -31.96
C GLU A 285 15.60 -11.03 -30.61
N PRO A 286 14.50 -11.03 -29.81
CA PRO A 286 14.52 -10.49 -28.45
C PRO A 286 15.46 -11.29 -27.54
N GLU A 287 16.24 -10.56 -26.72
CA GLU A 287 17.26 -11.13 -25.82
C GLU A 287 16.80 -11.12 -24.36
N ARG A 288 16.94 -12.24 -23.67
CA ARG A 288 16.68 -12.32 -22.21
C ARG A 288 17.91 -11.93 -21.43
N ILE A 289 17.75 -10.98 -20.51
CA ILE A 289 18.80 -10.49 -19.62
C ILE A 289 18.27 -10.58 -18.18
N ASP A 290 19.04 -11.21 -17.30
CA ASP A 290 18.78 -11.19 -15.87
C ASP A 290 19.64 -10.08 -15.23
N LEU A 291 18.99 -8.98 -14.82
CA LEU A 291 19.71 -7.80 -14.33
C LEU A 291 20.44 -8.07 -12.99
N LYS A 292 20.06 -9.08 -12.22
CA LYS A 292 20.77 -9.44 -10.97
C LYS A 292 22.21 -9.90 -11.22
N ASP A 293 22.49 -10.56 -12.37
CA ASP A 293 23.81 -11.09 -12.70
C ASP A 293 24.82 -9.99 -13.05
N TYR A 294 24.33 -8.76 -13.22
CA TYR A 294 25.13 -7.62 -13.67
C TYR A 294 25.32 -6.54 -12.57
N ILE A 295 24.96 -6.80 -11.32
CA ILE A 295 25.08 -5.85 -10.17
C ILE A 295 26.53 -5.39 -9.95
N THR A 296 27.52 -6.15 -10.39
CA THR A 296 28.94 -5.79 -10.29
C THR A 296 29.38 -4.67 -11.21
N ASN A 297 28.61 -4.32 -12.24
CA ASN A 297 28.92 -3.26 -13.20
C ASN A 297 27.81 -2.19 -13.17
N ARG A 298 28.03 -1.12 -12.42
CA ARG A 298 27.28 0.14 -12.27
C ARG A 298 26.24 0.41 -13.38
N TYR A 299 24.93 0.10 -13.12
CA TYR A 299 23.85 0.44 -14.04
C TYR A 299 23.24 1.79 -13.71
N LYS A 300 23.10 2.64 -14.73
CA LYS A 300 22.08 3.66 -14.75
C LYS A 300 20.84 3.06 -15.44
N VAL A 301 19.80 2.69 -14.68
CA VAL A 301 18.46 2.59 -15.22
C VAL A 301 18.07 4.01 -15.61
N ILE A 302 18.01 4.28 -16.90
CA ILE A 302 17.54 5.57 -17.41
C ILE A 302 16.01 5.44 -17.47
N LYS A 303 15.33 6.25 -16.65
CA LYS A 303 13.85 6.35 -16.63
C LYS A 303 13.32 6.83 -17.96
#